data_1394d392a113fa9f05a95b202034d257
#
_entry.id   1394d392a113fa9f05a95b202034d257
#
_cell.length_a   1.000
_cell.length_b   1.000
_cell.length_c   1.000
_cell.angle_alpha   90.00
_cell.angle_beta   90.00
_cell.angle_gamma   90.00
#
_symmetry.space_group_name_H-M   'P 1'
#
loop_
_entity.id
_entity.type
_entity.pdbx_description
1 polymer ?
#
loop_
_entity_poly.entity_id
_entity_poly.type
_entity_poly.pdbx_seq_one_letter_code
_entity_poly.pdbx_strand_id
1 'polypeptide(L)'
;MPDGGYESEVGVLFVDIRGFTSMAEAASPSAVAEVLDRFYREVTKIVVARDALLNKFIGDEVMVLFLPGMLGDRLRPTMIDVACDLLRSVGYGSPEGAWLPIGIGMDFGVAKVGNVGAEGMMDFTAVGDVVNTASRLQGSADAGQILATDRLTTEVTRRWPNCPCVDLTLKGKRTTERTFVVGAAQAAGTEKSSGP
;
A
#
# COMPACT_ATOMS: atom_id res chain seq x y z
N MET A 1 -23.00 11.63 -10.76
CA MET A 1 -21.75 11.30 -11.50
C MET A 1 -22.15 10.69 -12.82
N PRO A 2 -21.40 10.92 -13.92
CA PRO A 2 -21.73 10.25 -15.19
C PRO A 2 -21.70 8.73 -14.97
N ASP A 3 -22.70 8.03 -15.49
CA ASP A 3 -22.76 6.58 -15.51
C ASP A 3 -21.55 6.05 -16.27
N GLY A 4 -20.55 5.49 -15.59
CA GLY A 4 -19.40 4.85 -16.21
C GLY A 4 -18.01 5.23 -15.71
N GLY A 5 -17.86 6.13 -14.75
CA GLY A 5 -16.55 6.55 -14.23
C GLY A 5 -15.77 7.47 -15.16
N TYR A 6 -14.56 7.89 -14.75
CA TYR A 6 -13.65 8.77 -15.49
C TYR A 6 -12.21 8.28 -15.40
N GLU A 7 -11.38 8.59 -16.39
CA GLU A 7 -9.94 8.36 -16.35
C GLU A 7 -9.25 9.46 -15.54
N SER A 8 -8.35 9.06 -14.66
CA SER A 8 -7.57 9.97 -13.82
C SER A 8 -6.24 9.35 -13.42
N GLU A 9 -5.24 10.18 -13.19
CA GLU A 9 -4.06 9.76 -12.45
C GLU A 9 -4.44 9.53 -10.99
N VAL A 10 -4.10 8.36 -10.48
CA VAL A 10 -4.41 7.95 -9.10
C VAL A 10 -3.20 7.27 -8.48
N GLY A 11 -3.10 7.37 -7.17
CA GLY A 11 -2.24 6.49 -6.39
C GLY A 11 -3.00 5.28 -5.91
N VAL A 12 -2.34 4.13 -5.91
CA VAL A 12 -2.87 2.87 -5.40
C VAL A 12 -1.87 2.27 -4.43
N LEU A 13 -2.35 1.85 -3.28
CA LEU A 13 -1.57 1.14 -2.28
C LEU A 13 -2.33 -0.12 -1.87
N PHE A 14 -1.62 -1.23 -1.86
CA PHE A 14 -2.06 -2.46 -1.22
C PHE A 14 -1.17 -2.75 -0.02
N VAL A 15 -1.77 -3.19 1.07
CA VAL A 15 -1.11 -3.69 2.27
C VAL A 15 -1.75 -5.00 2.70
N ASP A 16 -0.94 -5.97 3.12
CA ASP A 16 -1.38 -7.33 3.42
C ASP A 16 -0.51 -7.92 4.55
N ILE A 17 -1.11 -8.83 5.31
CA ILE A 17 -0.46 -9.52 6.44
C ILE A 17 0.39 -10.67 5.91
N ARG A 18 1.68 -10.64 6.20
CA ARG A 18 2.59 -11.73 5.79
C ARG A 18 2.38 -12.97 6.64
N GLY A 19 2.21 -14.11 5.97
CA GLY A 19 2.00 -15.40 6.66
C GLY A 19 0.59 -15.59 7.24
N PHE A 20 -0.39 -14.79 6.82
CA PHE A 20 -1.76 -14.84 7.34
C PHE A 20 -2.39 -16.25 7.23
N THR A 21 -2.25 -16.93 6.09
CA THR A 21 -2.78 -18.27 5.90
C THR A 21 -2.30 -19.24 6.99
N SER A 22 -0.98 -19.27 7.25
CA SER A 22 -0.42 -20.14 8.28
C SER A 22 -0.87 -19.75 9.70
N MET A 23 -1.03 -18.45 9.96
CA MET A 23 -1.57 -17.95 11.21
C MET A 23 -3.04 -18.39 11.39
N ALA A 24 -3.85 -18.27 10.34
CA ALA A 24 -5.26 -18.63 10.36
C ALA A 24 -5.48 -20.14 10.53
N GLU A 25 -4.61 -20.98 9.98
CA GLU A 25 -4.63 -22.43 10.17
C GLU A 25 -4.28 -22.85 11.61
N ALA A 26 -3.41 -22.07 12.28
CA ALA A 26 -2.92 -22.40 13.62
C ALA A 26 -3.75 -21.80 14.77
N ALA A 27 -4.60 -20.80 14.49
CA ALA A 27 -5.36 -20.05 15.49
C ALA A 27 -6.86 -20.36 15.44
N SER A 28 -7.58 -20.04 16.52
CA SER A 28 -9.04 -20.11 16.50
C SER A 28 -9.65 -19.00 15.60
N PRO A 29 -10.82 -19.23 15.00
CA PRO A 29 -11.50 -18.21 14.20
C PRO A 29 -11.69 -16.86 14.94
N SER A 30 -11.97 -16.91 16.23
CA SER A 30 -12.10 -15.71 17.07
C SER A 30 -10.79 -14.93 17.19
N ALA A 31 -9.67 -15.64 17.41
CA ALA A 31 -8.35 -15.01 17.50
C ALA A 31 -7.94 -14.38 16.15
N VAL A 32 -8.24 -15.04 15.03
CA VAL A 32 -8.01 -14.50 13.68
C VAL A 32 -8.82 -13.22 13.47
N ALA A 33 -10.10 -13.24 13.85
CA ALA A 33 -10.98 -12.08 13.73
C ALA A 33 -10.47 -10.89 14.58
N GLU A 34 -9.99 -11.13 15.80
CA GLU A 34 -9.42 -10.07 16.66
C GLU A 34 -8.18 -9.41 16.04
N VAL A 35 -7.30 -10.19 15.39
CA VAL A 35 -6.12 -9.67 14.68
C VAL A 35 -6.55 -8.82 13.50
N LEU A 36 -7.49 -9.30 12.67
CA LEU A 36 -8.03 -8.56 11.53
C LEU A 36 -8.72 -7.27 11.99
N ASP A 37 -9.55 -7.31 13.01
CA ASP A 37 -10.25 -6.14 13.54
C ASP A 37 -9.26 -5.07 14.04
N ARG A 38 -8.19 -5.49 14.72
CA ARG A 38 -7.15 -4.57 15.15
C ARG A 38 -6.42 -3.96 13.95
N PHE A 39 -6.04 -4.77 12.98
CA PHE A 39 -5.36 -4.33 11.76
C PHE A 39 -6.23 -3.35 10.98
N TYR A 40 -7.49 -3.68 10.72
CA TYR A 40 -8.41 -2.81 9.99
C TYR A 40 -8.66 -1.47 10.69
N ARG A 41 -8.75 -1.45 12.03
CA ARG A 41 -8.87 -0.19 12.79
C ARG A 41 -7.65 0.71 12.60
N GLU A 42 -6.43 0.15 12.68
CA GLU A 42 -5.21 0.94 12.49
C GLU A 42 -5.10 1.47 11.06
N VAL A 43 -5.37 0.64 10.04
CA VAL A 43 -5.37 1.06 8.64
C VAL A 43 -6.41 2.17 8.41
N THR A 44 -7.64 1.97 8.85
CA THR A 44 -8.73 2.94 8.67
C THR A 44 -8.39 4.28 9.30
N LYS A 45 -7.88 4.28 10.54
CA LYS A 45 -7.47 5.48 11.26
C LYS A 45 -6.42 6.29 10.49
N ILE A 46 -5.40 5.62 9.95
CA ILE A 46 -4.32 6.26 9.20
C ILE A 46 -4.82 6.81 7.88
N VAL A 47 -5.54 6.01 7.12
CA VAL A 47 -6.04 6.38 5.78
C VAL A 47 -6.97 7.59 5.87
N VAL A 48 -7.91 7.58 6.82
CA VAL A 48 -8.85 8.70 7.04
C VAL A 48 -8.12 9.96 7.53
N ALA A 49 -7.17 9.84 8.45
CA ALA A 49 -6.39 10.98 8.96
C ALA A 49 -5.51 11.64 7.87
N ARG A 50 -5.26 10.95 6.76
CA ARG A 50 -4.47 11.44 5.63
C ARG A 50 -5.31 11.85 4.42
N ASP A 51 -6.64 11.97 4.56
CA ASP A 51 -7.57 12.29 3.45
C ASP A 51 -7.47 11.31 2.27
N ALA A 52 -7.02 10.08 2.49
CA ALA A 52 -7.01 9.03 1.50
C ALA A 52 -8.31 8.21 1.53
N LEU A 53 -8.60 7.50 0.46
CA LEU A 53 -9.81 6.68 0.36
C LEU A 53 -9.48 5.21 0.67
N LEU A 54 -9.98 4.71 1.80
CA LEU A 54 -10.01 3.27 2.05
C LEU A 54 -11.04 2.68 1.07
N ASN A 55 -10.56 1.93 0.08
CA ASN A 55 -11.41 1.41 -0.98
C ASN A 55 -12.12 0.13 -0.55
N LYS A 56 -11.34 -0.90 -0.14
CA LYS A 56 -11.91 -2.18 0.29
C LYS A 56 -10.96 -3.01 1.14
N PHE A 57 -11.57 -3.91 1.91
CA PHE A 57 -10.91 -5.02 2.57
C PHE A 57 -11.10 -6.29 1.74
N ILE A 58 -10.02 -7.04 1.49
CA ILE A 58 -10.02 -8.25 0.67
C ILE A 58 -9.34 -9.36 1.50
N GLY A 59 -10.07 -9.97 2.43
CA GLY A 59 -9.45 -10.87 3.43
C GLY A 59 -8.46 -10.10 4.30
N ASP A 60 -7.19 -10.50 4.32
CA ASP A 60 -6.10 -9.83 5.04
C ASP A 60 -5.42 -8.70 4.23
N GLU A 61 -5.86 -8.48 2.99
CA GLU A 61 -5.37 -7.40 2.13
C GLU A 61 -6.29 -6.17 2.21
N VAL A 62 -5.72 -4.98 2.20
CA VAL A 62 -6.45 -3.70 2.14
C VAL A 62 -5.99 -2.89 0.94
N MET A 63 -6.95 -2.39 0.17
CA MET A 63 -6.73 -1.47 -0.94
C MET A 63 -7.04 -0.04 -0.54
N VAL A 64 -6.09 0.86 -0.80
CA VAL A 64 -6.23 2.31 -0.57
C VAL A 64 -6.05 3.04 -1.89
N LEU A 65 -6.93 4.00 -2.16
CA LEU A 65 -6.86 4.90 -3.31
C LEU A 65 -6.52 6.32 -2.88
N PHE A 66 -5.67 6.97 -3.66
CA PHE A 66 -5.29 8.37 -3.51
C PHE A 66 -5.81 9.11 -4.74
N LEU A 67 -6.80 9.96 -4.53
CA LEU A 67 -7.51 10.64 -5.61
C LEU A 67 -7.11 12.12 -5.69
N PRO A 68 -6.85 12.66 -6.89
CA PRO A 68 -6.45 14.05 -7.05
C PRO A 68 -7.54 15.03 -6.56
N GLY A 69 -8.81 14.67 -6.67
CA GLY A 69 -9.91 15.48 -6.16
C GLY A 69 -9.94 15.65 -4.63
N MET A 70 -9.26 14.76 -3.89
CA MET A 70 -9.14 14.83 -2.42
C MET A 70 -7.82 15.44 -1.98
N LEU A 71 -6.73 15.17 -2.69
CA LEU A 71 -5.37 15.43 -2.24
C LEU A 71 -4.62 16.51 -3.04
N GLY A 72 -5.02 16.77 -4.30
CA GLY A 72 -4.29 17.69 -5.17
C GLY A 72 -2.80 17.33 -5.27
N ASP A 73 -1.93 18.33 -5.13
CA ASP A 73 -0.47 18.16 -5.20
C ASP A 73 0.11 17.31 -4.04
N ARG A 74 -0.66 17.10 -2.97
CA ARG A 74 -0.26 16.25 -1.84
C ARG A 74 -0.39 14.75 -2.13
N LEU A 75 -0.97 14.34 -3.27
CA LEU A 75 -1.30 12.95 -3.55
C LEU A 75 -0.10 12.02 -3.38
N ARG A 76 0.96 12.23 -4.16
CA ARG A 76 2.15 11.37 -4.11
C ARG A 76 2.89 11.42 -2.75
N PRO A 77 3.15 12.61 -2.15
CA PRO A 77 3.69 12.66 -0.79
C PRO A 77 2.85 11.90 0.24
N THR A 78 1.52 12.01 0.17
CA THR A 78 0.61 11.31 1.08
C THR A 78 0.69 9.79 0.94
N MET A 79 0.90 9.25 -0.27
CA MET A 79 1.13 7.81 -0.48
C MET A 79 2.30 7.31 0.37
N ILE A 80 3.43 8.01 0.32
CA ILE A 80 4.64 7.67 1.10
C ILE A 80 4.37 7.76 2.60
N ASP A 81 3.69 8.82 3.03
CA ASP A 81 3.37 9.02 4.45
C ASP A 81 2.45 7.93 5.00
N VAL A 82 1.39 7.58 4.25
CA VAL A 82 0.48 6.48 4.63
C VAL A 82 1.24 5.16 4.74
N ALA A 83 2.08 4.81 3.76
CA ALA A 83 2.85 3.58 3.79
C ALA A 83 3.78 3.51 5.02
N CYS A 84 4.46 4.61 5.36
CA CYS A 84 5.31 4.69 6.56
C CYS A 84 4.50 4.60 7.86
N ASP A 85 3.36 5.29 7.92
CA ASP A 85 2.51 5.28 9.11
C ASP A 85 1.92 3.89 9.36
N LEU A 86 1.58 3.15 8.30
CA LEU A 86 1.13 1.76 8.38
C LEU A 86 2.21 0.84 9.00
N LEU A 87 3.46 0.92 8.53
CA LEU A 87 4.55 0.15 9.13
C LEU A 87 4.75 0.50 10.61
N ARG A 88 4.71 1.80 10.96
CA ARG A 88 4.85 2.23 12.36
C ARG A 88 3.70 1.74 13.24
N SER A 89 2.46 1.76 12.73
CA SER A 89 1.27 1.37 13.49
C SER A 89 1.28 -0.10 13.91
N VAL A 90 1.93 -0.95 13.13
CA VAL A 90 2.12 -2.36 13.48
C VAL A 90 3.41 -2.62 14.25
N GLY A 91 4.18 -1.58 14.60
CA GLY A 91 5.34 -1.66 15.51
C GLY A 91 6.71 -1.67 14.83
N TYR A 92 6.80 -1.54 13.51
CA TYR A 92 8.13 -1.36 12.90
C TYR A 92 8.77 -0.07 13.36
N GLY A 93 10.02 -0.16 13.82
CA GLY A 93 10.78 0.94 14.43
C GLY A 93 10.58 1.10 15.93
N SER A 94 9.70 0.31 16.57
CA SER A 94 9.61 0.26 18.04
C SER A 94 10.62 -0.71 18.63
N PRO A 95 11.05 -0.51 19.91
CA PRO A 95 11.94 -1.43 20.59
C PRO A 95 11.35 -2.84 20.75
N GLU A 96 10.03 -2.95 20.86
CA GLU A 96 9.29 -4.20 21.02
C GLU A 96 9.16 -4.99 19.72
N GLY A 97 9.44 -4.33 18.57
CA GLY A 97 9.26 -4.89 17.25
C GLY A 97 7.81 -4.87 16.75
N ALA A 98 7.59 -5.40 15.55
CA ALA A 98 6.27 -5.44 14.95
C ALA A 98 5.40 -6.55 15.57
N TRP A 99 4.17 -6.17 16.00
CA TRP A 99 3.17 -7.13 16.47
C TRP A 99 2.46 -7.84 15.31
N LEU A 100 2.56 -7.29 14.10
CA LEU A 100 1.98 -7.86 12.88
C LEU A 100 2.92 -7.65 11.70
N PRO A 101 3.38 -8.71 11.02
CA PRO A 101 4.19 -8.56 9.82
C PRO A 101 3.31 -8.16 8.64
N ILE A 102 3.59 -7.01 8.02
CA ILE A 102 2.88 -6.53 6.83
C ILE A 102 3.86 -6.22 5.70
N GLY A 103 3.39 -6.36 4.45
CA GLY A 103 4.09 -5.93 3.24
C GLY A 103 3.23 -4.95 2.44
N ILE A 104 3.86 -3.95 1.82
CA ILE A 104 3.17 -2.87 1.12
C ILE A 104 3.67 -2.78 -0.32
N GLY A 105 2.73 -2.68 -1.26
CA GLY A 105 3.01 -2.36 -2.66
C GLY A 105 2.25 -1.13 -3.11
N MET A 106 2.90 -0.22 -3.83
CA MET A 106 2.23 0.98 -4.31
C MET A 106 2.72 1.42 -5.68
N ASP A 107 1.79 2.01 -6.42
CA ASP A 107 2.01 2.51 -7.75
C ASP A 107 1.19 3.78 -8.00
N PHE A 108 1.62 4.58 -8.97
CA PHE A 108 0.94 5.79 -9.40
C PHE A 108 0.78 5.78 -10.92
N GLY A 109 -0.42 6.10 -11.42
CA GLY A 109 -0.67 6.14 -12.85
C GLY A 109 -2.14 6.31 -13.20
N VAL A 110 -2.45 6.22 -14.50
CA VAL A 110 -3.81 6.39 -15.01
C VAL A 110 -4.66 5.14 -14.72
N ALA A 111 -5.85 5.38 -14.20
CA ALA A 111 -6.89 4.36 -14.03
C ALA A 111 -8.27 4.93 -14.36
N LYS A 112 -9.20 4.05 -14.69
CA LYS A 112 -10.62 4.39 -14.72
C LYS A 112 -11.16 4.30 -13.29
N VAL A 113 -11.66 5.41 -12.75
CA VAL A 113 -12.23 5.51 -11.40
C VAL A 113 -13.73 5.67 -11.51
N GLY A 114 -14.47 4.90 -10.73
CA GLY A 114 -15.93 4.99 -10.72
C GLY A 114 -16.58 3.71 -10.23
N ASN A 115 -17.89 3.66 -10.42
CA ASN A 115 -18.66 2.47 -10.08
C ASN A 115 -18.47 1.39 -11.14
N VAL A 116 -18.08 0.20 -10.69
CA VAL A 116 -17.89 -1.00 -11.51
C VAL A 116 -18.81 -2.10 -10.96
N GLY A 117 -19.55 -2.75 -11.83
CA GLY A 117 -20.47 -3.82 -11.44
C GLY A 117 -21.69 -3.90 -12.34
N ALA A 118 -22.69 -4.62 -11.87
CA ALA A 118 -23.99 -4.77 -12.53
C ALA A 118 -25.08 -4.04 -11.73
N GLU A 119 -26.25 -3.88 -12.35
CA GLU A 119 -27.42 -3.28 -11.72
C GLU A 119 -27.73 -3.94 -10.37
N GLY A 120 -27.80 -3.14 -9.31
CA GLY A 120 -28.03 -3.60 -7.93
C GLY A 120 -26.78 -4.01 -7.14
N MET A 121 -25.59 -4.11 -7.76
CA MET A 121 -24.33 -4.43 -7.08
C MET A 121 -23.18 -3.65 -7.73
N MET A 122 -22.94 -2.45 -7.26
CA MET A 122 -21.90 -1.54 -7.77
C MET A 122 -20.84 -1.30 -6.69
N ASP A 123 -19.58 -1.37 -7.09
CA ASP A 123 -18.43 -1.10 -6.23
C ASP A 123 -17.66 0.12 -6.79
N PHE A 124 -17.50 1.16 -5.98
CA PHE A 124 -16.65 2.29 -6.35
C PHE A 124 -15.17 1.88 -6.25
N THR A 125 -14.48 1.88 -7.36
CA THR A 125 -13.09 1.38 -7.42
C THR A 125 -12.30 2.02 -8.56
N ALA A 126 -11.03 1.68 -8.66
CA ALA A 126 -10.16 1.98 -9.78
C ALA A 126 -9.86 0.71 -10.58
N VAL A 127 -9.83 0.83 -11.91
CA VAL A 127 -9.47 -0.26 -12.83
C VAL A 127 -8.38 0.23 -13.78
N GLY A 128 -7.25 -0.47 -13.81
CA GLY A 128 -6.11 -0.11 -14.65
C GLY A 128 -4.85 -0.91 -14.31
N ASP A 129 -3.81 -0.76 -15.12
CA ASP A 129 -2.52 -1.46 -14.89
C ASP A 129 -1.87 -1.03 -13.57
N VAL A 130 -2.06 0.22 -13.16
CA VAL A 130 -1.59 0.76 -11.87
C VAL A 130 -2.11 -0.06 -10.68
N VAL A 131 -3.37 -0.50 -10.71
CA VAL A 131 -3.97 -1.32 -9.65
C VAL A 131 -3.30 -2.70 -9.61
N ASN A 132 -3.17 -3.33 -10.78
CA ASN A 132 -2.54 -4.64 -10.89
C ASN A 132 -1.06 -4.61 -10.49
N THR A 133 -0.35 -3.53 -10.84
CA THR A 133 1.05 -3.34 -10.49
C THR A 133 1.22 -3.20 -8.99
N ALA A 134 0.44 -2.34 -8.34
CA ALA A 134 0.49 -2.14 -6.89
C ALA A 134 0.21 -3.44 -6.12
N SER A 135 -0.82 -4.21 -6.51
CA SER A 135 -1.15 -5.51 -5.91
C SER A 135 -0.01 -6.53 -6.07
N ARG A 136 0.61 -6.61 -7.27
CA ARG A 136 1.74 -7.53 -7.51
C ARG A 136 3.00 -7.13 -6.75
N LEU A 137 3.27 -5.84 -6.62
CA LEU A 137 4.35 -5.34 -5.78
C LEU A 137 4.10 -5.73 -4.33
N GLN A 138 2.89 -5.54 -3.83
CA GLN A 138 2.51 -5.94 -2.49
C GLN A 138 2.77 -7.45 -2.29
N GLY A 139 2.34 -8.31 -3.23
CA GLY A 139 2.59 -9.75 -3.17
C GLY A 139 4.07 -10.15 -3.22
N SER A 140 4.95 -9.26 -3.68
CA SER A 140 6.41 -9.46 -3.75
C SER A 140 7.16 -8.82 -2.57
N ALA A 141 6.49 -8.01 -1.74
CA ALA A 141 7.10 -7.36 -0.60
C ALA A 141 7.33 -8.32 0.56
N ASP A 142 8.49 -8.28 1.17
CA ASP A 142 8.76 -8.97 2.43
C ASP A 142 8.09 -8.25 3.61
N ALA A 143 8.08 -8.90 4.77
CA ALA A 143 7.60 -8.29 6.02
C ALA A 143 8.42 -7.02 6.35
N GLY A 144 7.73 -5.89 6.54
CA GLY A 144 8.34 -4.60 6.80
C GLY A 144 8.87 -3.88 5.55
N GLN A 145 8.56 -4.34 4.35
CA GLN A 145 8.95 -3.67 3.12
C GLN A 145 7.81 -2.86 2.50
N ILE A 146 8.21 -1.74 1.88
CA ILE A 146 7.41 -0.97 0.94
C ILE A 146 8.06 -1.12 -0.44
N LEU A 147 7.33 -1.63 -1.41
CA LEU A 147 7.73 -1.65 -2.81
C LEU A 147 6.95 -0.57 -3.58
N ALA A 148 7.68 0.35 -4.22
CA ALA A 148 7.12 1.46 -4.97
C ALA A 148 7.72 1.53 -6.38
N THR A 149 6.91 1.72 -7.40
CA THR A 149 7.44 1.91 -8.76
C THR A 149 8.24 3.20 -8.90
N ASP A 150 9.05 3.29 -9.95
CA ASP A 150 9.83 4.49 -10.30
C ASP A 150 8.96 5.71 -10.67
N ARG A 151 7.67 5.53 -10.85
CA ARG A 151 6.69 6.61 -10.96
C ARG A 151 6.59 7.49 -9.71
N LEU A 152 7.10 6.99 -8.57
CA LEU A 152 7.22 7.70 -7.29
C LEU A 152 8.67 8.15 -6.98
N THR A 153 9.54 8.20 -7.99
CA THR A 153 10.98 8.53 -7.82
C THR A 153 11.20 9.81 -7.00
N THR A 154 10.49 10.88 -7.34
CA THR A 154 10.68 12.18 -6.68
C THR A 154 10.41 12.11 -5.18
N GLU A 155 9.34 11.44 -4.79
CA GLU A 155 8.91 11.33 -3.39
C GLU A 155 9.83 10.40 -2.60
N VAL A 156 10.18 9.26 -3.20
CA VAL A 156 11.07 8.26 -2.60
C VAL A 156 12.47 8.84 -2.41
N THR A 157 13.07 9.41 -3.46
CA THR A 157 14.46 9.91 -3.39
C THR A 157 14.60 11.16 -2.54
N ARG A 158 13.55 11.99 -2.44
CA ARG A 158 13.53 13.13 -1.50
C ARG A 158 13.61 12.67 -0.06
N ARG A 159 12.94 11.58 0.29
CA ARG A 159 12.90 11.05 1.65
C ARG A 159 14.09 10.12 1.94
N TRP A 160 14.50 9.33 0.97
CA TRP A 160 15.57 8.34 1.06
C TRP A 160 16.48 8.43 -0.18
N PRO A 161 17.45 9.36 -0.21
CA PRO A 161 18.29 9.60 -1.39
C PRO A 161 19.03 8.37 -1.92
N ASN A 162 19.35 7.42 -1.03
CA ASN A 162 20.09 6.20 -1.35
C ASN A 162 19.19 4.95 -1.37
N CYS A 163 17.87 5.11 -1.52
CA CYS A 163 16.97 3.97 -1.58
C CYS A 163 17.32 3.05 -2.76
N PRO A 164 17.49 1.75 -2.54
CA PRO A 164 17.73 0.80 -3.62
C PRO A 164 16.58 0.82 -4.64
N CYS A 165 16.95 0.85 -5.93
CA CYS A 165 16.00 0.71 -7.03
C CYS A 165 16.43 -0.49 -7.87
N VAL A 166 15.56 -1.47 -8.00
CA VAL A 166 15.81 -2.75 -8.67
C VAL A 166 14.76 -3.02 -9.75
N ASP A 167 15.13 -3.86 -10.71
CA ASP A 167 14.19 -4.35 -11.71
C ASP A 167 13.53 -5.63 -11.20
N LEU A 168 12.21 -5.58 -10.94
CA LEU A 168 11.43 -6.74 -10.49
C LEU A 168 10.61 -7.32 -11.62
N THR A 169 10.67 -8.64 -11.76
CA THR A 169 9.76 -9.39 -12.63
C THR A 169 8.50 -9.73 -11.86
N LEU A 170 7.41 -9.04 -12.17
CA LEU A 170 6.12 -9.25 -11.51
C LEU A 170 5.34 -10.37 -12.20
N LYS A 171 4.70 -11.24 -11.43
CA LYS A 171 3.92 -12.38 -11.95
C LYS A 171 2.88 -11.92 -12.99
N GLY A 172 2.96 -12.46 -14.21
CA GLY A 172 2.04 -12.16 -15.31
C GLY A 172 2.26 -10.81 -16.01
N LYS A 173 3.33 -10.06 -15.70
CA LYS A 173 3.83 -8.97 -16.55
C LYS A 173 4.89 -9.51 -17.52
N ARG A 174 4.94 -8.91 -18.73
CA ARG A 174 5.92 -9.26 -19.76
C ARG A 174 7.22 -8.48 -19.62
N THR A 175 7.18 -7.36 -18.91
CA THR A 175 8.30 -6.46 -18.68
C THR A 175 8.61 -6.40 -17.19
N THR A 176 9.86 -6.09 -16.86
CA THR A 176 10.26 -5.76 -15.49
C THR A 176 9.73 -4.39 -15.10
N GLU A 177 9.47 -4.20 -13.81
CA GLU A 177 9.10 -2.90 -13.21
C GLU A 177 10.28 -2.40 -12.37
N ARG A 178 10.73 -1.19 -12.66
CA ARG A 178 11.70 -0.50 -11.80
C ARG A 178 11.06 -0.13 -10.49
N THR A 179 11.63 -0.65 -9.41
CA THR A 179 10.97 -0.65 -8.10
C THR A 179 11.95 -0.23 -7.02
N PHE A 180 11.56 0.77 -6.24
CA PHE A 180 12.23 1.14 -5.00
C PHE A 180 11.86 0.16 -3.89
N VAL A 181 12.89 -0.26 -3.14
CA VAL A 181 12.75 -1.18 -1.99
C VAL A 181 13.06 -0.42 -0.71
N VAL A 182 12.02 0.02 -0.01
CA VAL A 182 12.15 0.73 1.28
C VAL A 182 11.98 -0.28 2.40
N GLY A 183 13.03 -0.49 3.19
CA GLY A 183 12.99 -1.37 4.36
C GLY A 183 12.34 -0.71 5.58
N ALA A 184 11.96 -1.53 6.56
CA ALA A 184 11.32 -1.07 7.79
C ALA A 184 12.11 -0.01 8.56
N ALA A 185 13.43 -0.17 8.66
CA ALA A 185 14.32 0.79 9.35
C ALA A 185 14.28 2.18 8.69
N GLN A 186 14.32 2.24 7.36
CA GLN A 186 14.22 3.47 6.58
C GLN A 186 12.83 4.11 6.75
N ALA A 187 11.77 3.31 6.61
CA ALA A 187 10.39 3.77 6.71
C ALA A 187 10.06 4.31 8.12
N ALA A 188 10.61 3.70 9.16
CA ALA A 188 10.45 4.12 10.55
C ALA A 188 11.30 5.37 10.92
N GLY A 189 12.28 5.73 10.07
CA GLY A 189 13.21 6.83 10.35
C GLY A 189 14.27 6.47 11.41
N THR A 190 14.54 5.18 11.59
CA THR A 190 15.51 4.67 12.58
C THR A 190 16.91 4.47 11.99
N GLU A 191 17.09 4.54 10.68
CA GLU A 191 18.41 4.57 10.07
C GLU A 191 19.10 5.88 10.44
N LYS A 192 20.16 5.78 11.25
CA LYS A 192 21.11 6.88 11.41
C LYS A 192 21.73 7.12 10.02
N SER A 193 21.64 8.36 9.53
CA SER A 193 22.45 8.83 8.42
C SER A 193 23.91 8.43 8.73
N SER A 194 24.41 7.40 8.09
CA SER A 194 25.83 7.14 8.01
C SER A 194 26.38 8.25 7.12
N GLY A 195 26.73 9.37 7.74
CA GLY A 195 27.49 10.44 7.13
C GLY A 195 28.89 9.94 6.74
N PRO A 196 29.53 10.63 5.79
CA PRO A 196 30.79 10.23 5.21
C PRO A 196 31.92 10.13 6.20
#